data_6fcff7689102781d4337912550acf371
#
_entry.id   6fcff7689102781d4337912550acf371
#
_cell.length_a   1.000
_cell.length_b   1.000
_cell.length_c   1.000
_cell.angle_alpha   90.00
_cell.angle_beta   90.00
_cell.angle_gamma   90.00
#
_symmetry.space_group_name_H-M   'P 1'
#
loop_
_entity.id
_entity.type
_entity.pdbx_description
1 polymer ?
#
loop_
_entity_poly.entity_id
_entity_poly.type
_entity_poly.pdbx_seq_one_letter_code
_entity_poly.pdbx_strand_id
1 'polypeptide(L)'
;MLDPLKTSSYDYDLPKELIATHPLSPADSARLLVYNRTTQTITHTTFKHLMDFLPENLSVFLNDTKVIKARIFGTKETGGKIELLLNKPLFMDRYLVMIGGKVRVGTQLFFDENLMAEVLEVNEDGSRIVKFSQNDKKLDFLELVEILNKIGHLPLPPYMNRSDEKEDEKDYQTLFAKNYGAVAAPTASLHFTPELLEKINAKYSVNYLTLHVGAGTFKP
;
A
#
# COMPACT_ATOMS: atom_id res chain seq x y z
N MET A 1 15.03 -18.02 -27.72
CA MET A 1 13.71 -17.83 -27.10
C MET A 1 13.97 -17.38 -25.68
N LEU A 2 13.35 -16.29 -25.24
CA LEU A 2 13.49 -15.82 -23.84
C LEU A 2 12.87 -16.86 -22.90
N ASP A 3 13.56 -17.14 -21.79
CA ASP A 3 13.05 -18.06 -20.76
C ASP A 3 12.08 -17.29 -19.84
N PRO A 4 10.74 -17.58 -19.87
CA PRO A 4 9.75 -16.83 -19.10
C PRO A 4 9.88 -17.01 -17.58
N LEU A 5 10.71 -17.93 -17.11
CA LEU A 5 10.96 -18.17 -15.69
C LEU A 5 12.17 -17.38 -15.15
N LYS A 6 12.91 -16.70 -16.02
CA LYS A 6 14.04 -15.87 -15.61
C LYS A 6 13.66 -14.41 -15.53
N THR A 7 13.93 -13.77 -14.41
CA THR A 7 13.69 -12.32 -14.20
C THR A 7 14.37 -11.48 -15.28
N SER A 8 15.61 -11.86 -15.67
CA SER A 8 16.36 -11.15 -16.72
C SER A 8 15.70 -11.17 -18.11
N SER A 9 14.71 -12.06 -18.34
CA SER A 9 13.94 -12.07 -19.59
C SER A 9 12.95 -10.89 -19.69
N TYR A 10 12.76 -10.17 -18.59
CA TYR A 10 11.87 -9.02 -18.48
C TYR A 10 12.62 -7.69 -18.28
N ASP A 11 13.96 -7.74 -18.36
CA ASP A 11 14.77 -6.54 -18.27
C ASP A 11 14.58 -5.67 -19.52
N TYR A 12 14.36 -4.38 -19.29
CA TYR A 12 14.27 -3.37 -20.34
C TYR A 12 14.74 -2.02 -19.79
N ASP A 13 15.12 -1.13 -20.66
CA ASP A 13 15.47 0.24 -20.29
C ASP A 13 14.19 1.05 -20.00
N LEU A 14 14.02 1.46 -18.75
CA LEU A 14 12.90 2.31 -18.31
C LEU A 14 13.45 3.69 -17.96
N PRO A 15 13.28 4.70 -18.81
CA PRO A 15 13.66 6.07 -18.49
C PRO A 15 12.90 6.58 -17.28
N LYS A 16 13.62 7.17 -16.32
CA LYS A 16 13.05 7.60 -15.02
C LYS A 16 11.94 8.64 -15.18
N GLU A 17 12.03 9.48 -16.22
CA GLU A 17 11.02 10.49 -16.57
C GLU A 17 9.68 9.91 -17.02
N LEU A 18 9.63 8.62 -17.37
CA LEU A 18 8.40 7.93 -17.71
C LEU A 18 7.67 7.33 -16.50
N ILE A 19 8.29 7.39 -15.31
CA ILE A 19 7.66 6.93 -14.07
C ILE A 19 6.80 8.05 -13.52
N ALA A 20 5.48 7.82 -13.49
CA ALA A 20 4.54 8.79 -12.92
C ALA A 20 4.75 8.89 -11.41
N THR A 21 4.81 10.13 -10.89
CA THR A 21 4.95 10.42 -9.46
C THR A 21 3.63 10.91 -8.84
N HIS A 22 2.67 11.31 -9.68
CA HIS A 22 1.34 11.77 -9.26
C HIS A 22 0.27 11.17 -10.18
N PRO A 23 -0.97 10.94 -9.70
CA PRO A 23 -2.07 10.48 -10.54
C PRO A 23 -2.55 11.57 -11.49
N LEU A 24 -3.26 11.15 -12.54
CA LEU A 24 -4.00 12.06 -13.39
C LEU A 24 -5.35 12.45 -12.76
N SER A 25 -5.86 13.62 -13.11
CA SER A 25 -7.21 14.06 -12.77
C SER A 25 -7.99 14.43 -14.04
N PRO A 26 -9.14 13.79 -14.33
CA PRO A 26 -9.75 12.69 -13.58
C PRO A 26 -8.95 11.39 -13.66
N ALA A 27 -9.07 10.52 -12.65
CA ALA A 27 -8.26 9.31 -12.52
C ALA A 27 -8.42 8.33 -13.70
N ASP A 28 -9.60 8.26 -14.31
CA ASP A 28 -9.92 7.40 -15.45
C ASP A 28 -9.35 7.91 -16.80
N SER A 29 -8.73 9.08 -16.82
CA SER A 29 -7.96 9.57 -17.97
C SER A 29 -6.60 8.88 -18.14
N ALA A 30 -6.19 8.05 -17.15
CA ALA A 30 -5.00 7.25 -17.24
C ALA A 30 -5.00 6.34 -18.48
N ARG A 31 -3.83 6.15 -19.09
CA ARG A 31 -3.69 5.30 -20.27
C ARG A 31 -3.95 3.84 -19.90
N LEU A 32 -4.68 3.15 -20.79
CA LEU A 32 -4.99 1.74 -20.70
C LEU A 32 -4.43 1.00 -21.92
N LEU A 33 -3.64 -0.02 -21.70
CA LEU A 33 -3.24 -0.99 -22.71
C LEU A 33 -4.09 -2.24 -22.57
N VAL A 34 -4.78 -2.63 -23.64
CA VAL A 34 -5.57 -3.86 -23.71
C VAL A 34 -4.90 -4.84 -24.65
N TYR A 35 -4.55 -6.02 -24.14
CA TYR A 35 -4.02 -7.12 -24.95
C TYR A 35 -5.06 -8.24 -25.09
N ASN A 36 -5.51 -8.46 -26.33
CA ASN A 36 -6.40 -9.58 -26.66
C ASN A 36 -5.55 -10.81 -26.98
N ARG A 37 -5.61 -11.81 -26.12
CA ARG A 37 -4.81 -13.04 -26.26
C ARG A 37 -5.22 -13.91 -27.43
N THR A 38 -6.50 -13.88 -27.82
CA THR A 38 -7.03 -14.69 -28.94
C THR A 38 -6.56 -14.12 -30.28
N THR A 39 -6.70 -12.82 -30.46
CA THR A 39 -6.31 -12.13 -31.71
C THR A 39 -4.86 -11.64 -31.71
N GLN A 40 -4.18 -11.70 -30.55
CA GLN A 40 -2.82 -11.18 -30.33
C GLN A 40 -2.68 -9.69 -30.68
N THR A 41 -3.75 -8.94 -30.49
CA THR A 41 -3.79 -7.50 -30.79
C THR A 41 -3.62 -6.66 -29.54
N ILE A 42 -2.93 -5.53 -29.66
CA ILE A 42 -2.78 -4.51 -28.64
C ILE A 42 -3.61 -3.29 -29.03
N THR A 43 -4.43 -2.81 -28.10
CA THR A 43 -5.20 -1.58 -28.23
C THR A 43 -4.77 -0.58 -27.16
N HIS A 44 -4.43 0.62 -27.54
CA HIS A 44 -4.13 1.73 -26.61
C HIS A 44 -5.36 2.63 -26.49
N THR A 45 -5.79 2.87 -25.24
CA THR A 45 -6.94 3.70 -24.91
C THR A 45 -6.75 4.38 -23.54
N THR A 46 -7.83 4.80 -22.89
CA THR A 46 -7.83 5.30 -21.51
C THR A 46 -8.71 4.43 -20.64
N PHE A 47 -8.48 4.48 -19.32
CA PHE A 47 -9.20 3.66 -18.34
C PHE A 47 -10.72 3.94 -18.37
N LYS A 48 -11.15 5.13 -18.75
CA LYS A 48 -12.54 5.51 -18.98
C LYS A 48 -13.29 4.55 -19.92
N HIS A 49 -12.58 3.92 -20.86
CA HIS A 49 -13.11 2.97 -21.84
C HIS A 49 -12.98 1.50 -21.39
N LEU A 50 -12.67 1.26 -20.13
CA LEU A 50 -12.48 -0.10 -19.60
C LEU A 50 -13.67 -1.01 -19.96
N MET A 51 -14.89 -0.51 -19.82
CA MET A 51 -16.12 -1.30 -20.03
C MET A 51 -16.30 -1.80 -21.48
N ASP A 52 -15.69 -1.15 -22.46
CA ASP A 52 -15.79 -1.54 -23.88
C ASP A 52 -15.05 -2.86 -24.15
N PHE A 53 -14.18 -3.27 -23.23
CA PHE A 53 -13.35 -4.49 -23.33
C PHE A 53 -13.77 -5.60 -22.36
N LEU A 54 -14.74 -5.35 -21.49
CA LEU A 54 -15.19 -6.34 -20.53
C LEU A 54 -16.29 -7.23 -21.12
N PRO A 55 -16.25 -8.56 -20.88
CA PRO A 55 -17.30 -9.48 -21.32
C PRO A 55 -18.65 -9.13 -20.68
N GLU A 56 -19.76 -9.49 -21.32
CA GLU A 56 -21.11 -9.19 -20.81
C GLU A 56 -21.44 -9.89 -19.48
N ASN A 57 -21.02 -11.15 -19.34
CA ASN A 57 -21.32 -11.96 -18.15
C ASN A 57 -20.09 -12.03 -17.24
N LEU A 58 -19.75 -10.92 -16.60
CA LEU A 58 -18.60 -10.79 -15.72
C LEU A 58 -19.03 -10.60 -14.26
N SER A 59 -18.36 -11.30 -13.34
CA SER A 59 -18.37 -10.93 -11.92
C SER A 59 -17.08 -10.15 -11.61
N VAL A 60 -17.24 -8.96 -11.07
CA VAL A 60 -16.16 -8.08 -10.68
C VAL A 60 -15.83 -8.28 -9.20
N PHE A 61 -14.56 -8.44 -8.87
CA PHE A 61 -14.07 -8.51 -7.49
C PHE A 61 -13.15 -7.34 -7.22
N LEU A 62 -13.49 -6.55 -6.20
CA LEU A 62 -12.75 -5.36 -5.79
C LEU A 62 -12.16 -5.57 -4.40
N ASN A 63 -10.92 -5.11 -4.20
CA ASN A 63 -10.24 -5.18 -2.92
C ASN A 63 -10.54 -3.93 -2.09
N ASP A 64 -11.35 -4.06 -1.03
CA ASP A 64 -11.79 -2.96 -0.17
C ASP A 64 -10.83 -2.64 0.97
N THR A 65 -9.61 -3.13 0.88
CA THR A 65 -8.57 -2.79 1.86
C THR A 65 -8.28 -1.30 1.89
N LYS A 66 -8.06 -0.77 3.09
CA LYS A 66 -7.71 0.64 3.32
C LYS A 66 -6.26 0.77 3.77
N VAL A 67 -5.52 1.66 3.11
CA VAL A 67 -4.12 1.94 3.45
C VAL A 67 -4.07 2.72 4.74
N ILE A 68 -3.12 2.36 5.61
CA ILE A 68 -2.82 3.06 6.87
C ILE A 68 -1.56 3.91 6.69
N LYS A 69 -1.44 4.99 7.46
CA LYS A 69 -0.21 5.79 7.55
C LYS A 69 0.87 5.03 8.33
N ALA A 70 1.34 3.95 7.73
CA ALA A 70 2.15 2.93 8.38
C ALA A 70 3.59 3.33 8.66
N ARG A 71 4.08 4.46 8.12
CA ARG A 71 5.45 4.96 8.30
C ARG A 71 5.46 6.02 9.38
N ILE A 72 6.24 5.80 10.44
CA ILE A 72 6.42 6.75 11.53
C ILE A 72 7.89 6.98 11.83
N PHE A 73 8.21 8.21 12.23
CA PHE A 73 9.56 8.62 12.61
C PHE A 73 9.64 8.84 14.11
N GLY A 74 10.72 8.41 14.73
CA GLY A 74 10.89 8.52 16.16
C GLY A 74 12.35 8.45 16.60
N THR A 75 12.54 8.23 17.88
CA THR A 75 13.88 8.13 18.47
C THR A 75 13.99 6.92 19.39
N LYS A 76 15.20 6.46 19.58
CA LYS A 76 15.57 5.53 20.66
C LYS A 76 15.79 6.32 21.95
N GLU A 77 15.77 5.64 23.09
CA GLU A 77 16.16 6.20 24.39
C GLU A 77 17.53 6.91 24.34
N THR A 78 18.45 6.44 23.52
CA THR A 78 19.79 7.03 23.30
C THR A 78 19.79 8.26 22.39
N GLY A 79 18.62 8.76 21.96
CA GLY A 79 18.46 9.89 21.04
C GLY A 79 18.67 9.57 19.56
N GLY A 80 19.04 8.34 19.21
CA GLY A 80 19.23 7.94 17.81
C GLY A 80 17.92 7.92 17.04
N LYS A 81 17.85 8.61 15.90
CA LYS A 81 16.66 8.64 15.01
C LYS A 81 16.37 7.27 14.42
N ILE A 82 15.10 6.95 14.28
CA ILE A 82 14.62 5.73 13.63
C ILE A 82 13.44 6.03 12.72
N GLU A 83 13.24 5.19 11.72
CA GLU A 83 12.05 5.06 10.92
C GLU A 83 11.45 3.69 11.18
N LEU A 84 10.15 3.63 11.45
CA LEU A 84 9.41 2.38 11.61
C LEU A 84 8.30 2.32 10.55
N LEU A 85 8.27 1.20 9.81
CA LEU A 85 7.20 0.86 8.89
C LEU A 85 6.41 -0.32 9.48
N LEU A 86 5.15 -0.07 9.86
CA LEU A 86 4.23 -1.11 10.29
C LEU A 86 3.86 -1.97 9.08
N ASN A 87 4.07 -3.29 9.16
CA ASN A 87 3.73 -4.21 8.06
C ASN A 87 2.36 -4.86 8.27
N LYS A 88 2.14 -5.49 9.42
CA LYS A 88 0.86 -6.11 9.77
C LYS A 88 0.72 -6.37 11.26
N PRO A 89 -0.52 -6.40 11.79
CA PRO A 89 -0.77 -6.93 13.12
C PRO A 89 -0.52 -8.44 13.16
N LEU A 90 -0.10 -8.93 14.31
CA LEU A 90 0.05 -10.33 14.65
C LEU A 90 -0.89 -10.66 15.84
N PHE A 91 -0.84 -11.88 16.31
CA PHE A 91 -1.59 -12.30 17.49
C PHE A 91 -1.05 -11.65 18.78
N MET A 92 -1.91 -11.39 19.77
CA MET A 92 -1.57 -10.87 21.11
C MET A 92 -0.84 -9.51 21.12
N ASP A 93 -1.44 -8.47 20.57
CA ASP A 93 -0.93 -7.08 20.57
C ASP A 93 0.51 -6.93 20.03
N ARG A 94 0.95 -7.88 19.19
CA ARG A 94 2.24 -7.86 18.51
C ARG A 94 2.06 -7.38 17.08
N TYR A 95 3.10 -6.73 16.58
CA TYR A 95 3.09 -6.16 15.24
C TYR A 95 4.40 -6.49 14.52
N LEU A 96 4.28 -6.96 13.30
CA LEU A 96 5.43 -7.11 12.40
C LEU A 96 5.75 -5.74 11.80
N VAL A 97 7.01 -5.33 11.92
CA VAL A 97 7.50 -4.03 11.45
C VAL A 97 8.85 -4.14 10.76
N MET A 98 9.15 -3.16 9.92
CA MET A 98 10.51 -2.88 9.45
C MET A 98 11.03 -1.65 10.20
N ILE A 99 12.30 -1.67 10.62
CA ILE A 99 12.89 -0.54 11.34
C ILE A 99 14.21 -0.17 10.66
N GLY A 100 14.29 1.08 10.21
CA GLY A 100 15.54 1.69 9.78
C GLY A 100 16.40 2.04 10.99
N GLY A 101 17.63 1.51 11.00
CA GLY A 101 18.56 1.69 12.12
C GLY A 101 18.83 0.41 12.92
N LYS A 102 19.88 0.42 13.73
CA LYS A 102 20.25 -0.73 14.57
C LYS A 102 19.40 -0.76 15.84
N VAL A 103 18.63 -1.80 16.00
CA VAL A 103 17.82 -2.10 17.20
C VAL A 103 18.05 -3.55 17.64
N ARG A 104 17.85 -3.84 18.92
CA ARG A 104 17.93 -5.17 19.51
C ARG A 104 16.70 -5.41 20.39
N VAL A 105 16.48 -6.63 20.78
CA VAL A 105 15.42 -7.00 21.73
C VAL A 105 15.52 -6.14 22.99
N GLY A 106 14.39 -5.64 23.47
CA GLY A 106 14.27 -4.73 24.61
C GLY A 106 14.51 -3.25 24.30
N THR A 107 14.86 -2.89 23.03
CA THR A 107 14.98 -1.47 22.65
C THR A 107 13.62 -0.82 22.70
N GLN A 108 13.53 0.33 23.39
CA GLN A 108 12.35 1.20 23.41
C GLN A 108 12.48 2.28 22.36
N LEU A 109 11.37 2.53 21.66
CA LEU A 109 11.25 3.50 20.58
C LEU A 109 10.14 4.48 20.94
N PHE A 110 10.39 5.77 20.78
CA PHE A 110 9.52 6.86 21.19
C PHE A 110 9.10 7.66 19.96
N PHE A 111 7.82 7.94 19.89
CA PHE A 111 7.18 8.66 18.79
C PHE A 111 6.31 9.81 19.36
N ASP A 112 5.81 10.67 18.50
CA ASP A 112 4.85 11.70 18.87
C ASP A 112 3.55 11.10 19.47
N GLU A 113 2.68 11.91 20.03
CA GLU A 113 1.44 11.49 20.72
C GLU A 113 1.70 10.53 21.89
N ASN A 114 2.90 10.55 22.51
CA ASN A 114 3.33 9.60 23.55
C ASN A 114 3.21 8.12 23.13
N LEU A 115 3.27 7.84 21.84
CA LEU A 115 3.33 6.47 21.33
C LEU A 115 4.71 5.89 21.59
N MET A 116 4.76 4.67 22.13
CA MET A 116 5.98 3.92 22.38
C MET A 116 5.88 2.55 21.73
N ALA A 117 7.01 2.04 21.26
CA ALA A 117 7.13 0.64 20.82
C ALA A 117 8.32 -0.02 21.50
N GLU A 118 8.14 -1.26 21.94
CA GLU A 118 9.20 -2.12 22.48
C GLU A 118 9.50 -3.24 21.48
N VAL A 119 10.78 -3.41 21.12
CA VAL A 119 11.24 -4.51 20.26
C VAL A 119 11.27 -5.81 21.04
N LEU A 120 10.41 -6.77 20.65
CA LEU A 120 10.29 -8.08 21.28
C LEU A 120 11.18 -9.13 20.60
N GLU A 121 11.29 -9.07 19.26
CA GLU A 121 12.01 -10.05 18.47
C GLU A 121 12.70 -9.37 17.26
N VAL A 122 13.81 -9.95 16.84
CA VAL A 122 14.55 -9.56 15.62
C VAL A 122 14.64 -10.79 14.74
N ASN A 123 14.00 -10.73 13.57
CA ASN A 123 13.93 -11.85 12.65
C ASN A 123 15.16 -11.89 11.72
N GLU A 124 15.46 -13.07 11.16
CA GLU A 124 16.58 -13.27 10.22
C GLU A 124 16.44 -12.45 8.93
N ASP A 125 15.19 -12.24 8.47
CA ASP A 125 14.89 -11.44 7.27
C ASP A 125 15.02 -9.93 7.49
N GLY A 126 15.43 -9.52 8.70
CA GLY A 126 15.57 -8.13 9.07
C GLY A 126 14.29 -7.46 9.56
N SER A 127 13.14 -8.12 9.56
CA SER A 127 11.93 -7.62 10.22
C SER A 127 12.02 -7.71 11.74
N ARG A 128 11.13 -7.00 12.43
CA ARG A 128 11.06 -6.97 13.91
C ARG A 128 9.63 -7.25 14.36
N ILE A 129 9.49 -7.82 15.54
CA ILE A 129 8.21 -7.88 16.24
C ILE A 129 8.26 -6.86 17.37
N VAL A 130 7.25 -6.01 17.41
CA VAL A 130 7.11 -4.99 18.45
C VAL A 130 5.73 -5.07 19.10
N LYS A 131 5.60 -4.48 20.28
CA LYS A 131 4.31 -4.11 20.88
C LYS A 131 4.24 -2.61 21.01
N PHE A 132 3.04 -2.04 20.83
CA PHE A 132 2.81 -0.61 21.01
C PHE A 132 2.07 -0.33 22.31
N SER A 133 2.37 0.83 22.90
CA SER A 133 1.65 1.36 24.06
C SER A 133 1.58 2.89 23.96
N GLN A 134 0.59 3.48 24.61
CA GLN A 134 0.46 4.93 24.78
C GLN A 134 0.16 5.21 26.25
N ASN A 135 0.96 6.04 26.91
CA ASN A 135 0.85 6.32 28.34
C ASN A 135 0.73 5.04 29.19
N ASP A 136 1.59 4.06 28.93
CA ASP A 136 1.64 2.74 29.56
C ASP A 136 0.41 1.83 29.32
N LYS A 137 -0.58 2.28 28.54
CA LYS A 137 -1.72 1.50 28.12
C LYS A 137 -1.39 0.75 26.81
N LYS A 138 -1.68 -0.55 26.79
CA LYS A 138 -1.64 -1.33 25.55
C LYS A 138 -2.70 -0.83 24.58
N LEU A 139 -2.37 -0.84 23.28
CA LEU A 139 -3.24 -0.43 22.20
C LEU A 139 -3.75 -1.62 21.41
N ASP A 140 -5.04 -1.63 21.10
CA ASP A 140 -5.54 -2.49 20.03
C ASP A 140 -5.18 -1.90 18.65
N PHE A 141 -5.51 -2.64 17.58
CA PHE A 141 -5.14 -2.23 16.23
C PHE A 141 -5.85 -0.94 15.79
N LEU A 142 -7.11 -0.74 16.15
CA LEU A 142 -7.85 0.44 15.75
C LEU A 142 -7.38 1.69 16.52
N GLU A 143 -7.12 1.55 17.82
CA GLU A 143 -6.52 2.62 18.65
C GLU A 143 -5.15 3.03 18.07
N LEU A 144 -4.32 2.04 17.64
CA LEU A 144 -3.05 2.34 16.99
C LEU A 144 -3.25 3.08 15.67
N VAL A 145 -4.21 2.67 14.82
CA VAL A 145 -4.51 3.33 13.53
C VAL A 145 -4.95 4.78 13.76
N GLU A 146 -5.71 5.08 14.81
CA GLU A 146 -6.10 6.45 15.15
C GLU A 146 -4.89 7.34 15.47
N ILE A 147 -3.90 6.80 16.18
CA ILE A 147 -2.65 7.52 16.45
C ILE A 147 -1.84 7.68 15.16
N LEU A 148 -1.69 6.61 14.37
CA LEU A 148 -0.99 6.65 13.10
C LEU A 148 -1.59 7.66 12.12
N ASN A 149 -2.90 7.87 12.14
CA ASN A 149 -3.55 8.89 11.31
C ASN A 149 -3.11 10.32 11.65
N LYS A 150 -2.63 10.55 12.89
CA LYS A 150 -2.13 11.87 13.35
C LYS A 150 -0.65 12.07 13.04
N ILE A 151 0.19 11.05 13.33
CA ILE A 151 1.65 11.18 13.30
C ILE A 151 2.31 10.46 12.13
N GLY A 152 1.57 9.60 11.45
CA GLY A 152 2.10 8.72 10.42
C GLY A 152 2.08 9.34 9.03
N HIS A 153 2.86 8.72 8.18
CA HIS A 153 3.02 9.01 6.76
C HIS A 153 2.58 7.82 5.91
N LEU A 154 2.09 8.10 4.71
CA LEU A 154 1.78 7.05 3.75
C LEU A 154 3.08 6.42 3.21
N PRO A 155 3.20 5.10 3.25
CA PRO A 155 4.37 4.43 2.72
C PRO A 155 4.30 4.36 1.18
N LEU A 156 4.67 5.44 0.50
CA LEU A 156 4.73 5.46 -0.96
C LEU A 156 5.81 4.49 -1.47
N PRO A 157 5.58 3.85 -2.63
CA PRO A 157 6.56 2.98 -3.26
C PRO A 157 7.90 3.70 -3.52
N PRO A 158 9.06 3.05 -3.27
CA PRO A 158 10.38 3.68 -3.38
C PRO A 158 10.69 4.29 -4.76
N TYR A 159 10.12 3.73 -5.84
CA TYR A 159 10.34 4.23 -7.20
C TYR A 159 9.76 5.64 -7.43
N MET A 160 8.80 6.09 -6.61
CA MET A 160 8.25 7.44 -6.69
C MET A 160 9.24 8.50 -6.24
N ASN A 161 10.25 8.12 -5.44
CA ASN A 161 11.38 8.97 -5.00
C ASN A 161 10.96 10.35 -4.46
N ARG A 162 9.86 10.40 -3.72
CA ARG A 162 9.36 11.58 -3.01
C ARG A 162 8.73 11.20 -1.67
N SER A 163 8.60 12.17 -0.79
CA SER A 163 7.79 12.03 0.42
C SER A 163 6.29 12.07 0.07
N ASP A 164 5.47 11.56 0.98
CA ASP A 164 4.03 11.69 0.89
C ASP A 164 3.59 13.16 1.11
N GLU A 165 2.52 13.52 0.45
CA GLU A 165 1.86 14.82 0.51
C GLU A 165 0.42 14.62 1.01
N LYS A 166 -0.25 15.71 1.38
CA LYS A 166 -1.62 15.62 1.90
C LYS A 166 -2.61 15.05 0.87
N GLU A 167 -2.38 15.34 -0.38
CA GLU A 167 -3.17 14.86 -1.51
C GLU A 167 -3.11 13.34 -1.64
N ASP A 168 -1.99 12.72 -1.28
CA ASP A 168 -1.82 11.26 -1.32
C ASP A 168 -2.78 10.54 -0.36
N GLU A 169 -3.24 11.19 0.70
CA GLU A 169 -4.24 10.61 1.60
C GLU A 169 -5.53 10.22 0.86
N LYS A 170 -5.85 10.94 -0.20
CA LYS A 170 -6.96 10.64 -1.09
C LYS A 170 -6.53 9.81 -2.28
N ASP A 171 -5.43 10.18 -2.93
CA ASP A 171 -4.99 9.64 -4.20
C ASP A 171 -4.42 8.22 -4.08
N TYR A 172 -3.90 7.86 -2.88
CA TYR A 172 -3.39 6.52 -2.60
C TYR A 172 -4.41 5.63 -1.86
N GLN A 173 -5.71 5.89 -2.08
CA GLN A 173 -6.82 5.07 -1.61
C GLN A 173 -7.79 4.78 -2.75
N THR A 174 -8.40 3.60 -2.74
CA THR A 174 -9.49 3.30 -3.67
C THR A 174 -10.79 3.93 -3.17
N LEU A 175 -11.74 4.20 -4.09
CA LEU A 175 -13.06 4.77 -3.75
C LEU A 175 -13.87 3.91 -2.77
N PHE A 176 -13.58 2.63 -2.72
CA PHE A 176 -14.27 1.63 -1.89
C PHE A 176 -13.42 1.12 -0.72
N ALA A 177 -12.32 1.81 -0.39
CA ALA A 177 -11.47 1.47 0.75
C ALA A 177 -12.25 1.56 2.07
N LYS A 178 -12.35 0.44 2.80
CA LYS A 178 -13.16 0.31 4.01
C LYS A 178 -12.37 -0.25 5.19
N ASN A 179 -11.67 -1.36 4.98
CA ASN A 179 -11.06 -2.15 6.04
C ASN A 179 -9.55 -1.81 6.17
N TYR A 180 -9.18 -1.16 7.27
CA TYR A 180 -7.79 -0.79 7.55
C TYR A 180 -6.87 -2.01 7.67
N GLY A 181 -5.63 -1.92 7.16
CA GLY A 181 -4.60 -2.96 7.34
C GLY A 181 -3.58 -3.05 6.22
N ALA A 182 -3.79 -2.38 5.08
CA ALA A 182 -2.81 -2.36 3.99
C ALA A 182 -1.74 -1.31 4.22
N VAL A 183 -0.53 -1.59 3.79
CA VAL A 183 0.58 -0.62 3.71
C VAL A 183 0.85 -0.15 2.28
N ALA A 184 0.15 -0.74 1.29
CA ALA A 184 0.14 -0.27 -0.09
C ALA A 184 -1.27 -0.37 -0.68
N ALA A 185 -1.61 0.56 -1.57
CA ALA A 185 -2.91 0.56 -2.25
C ALA A 185 -2.99 -0.56 -3.31
N PRO A 186 -4.19 -1.12 -3.55
CA PRO A 186 -4.44 -1.94 -4.73
C PRO A 186 -4.45 -1.05 -5.97
N THR A 187 -3.26 -0.80 -6.53
CA THR A 187 -2.99 0.26 -7.52
C THR A 187 -3.84 0.15 -8.79
N ALA A 188 -4.21 -1.06 -9.22
CA ALA A 188 -5.10 -1.26 -10.37
C ALA A 188 -6.47 -0.57 -10.20
N SER A 189 -6.90 -0.35 -8.96
CA SER A 189 -8.20 0.25 -8.65
C SER A 189 -8.15 1.76 -8.39
N LEU A 190 -6.98 2.38 -8.44
CA LEU A 190 -6.84 3.82 -8.23
C LEU A 190 -7.37 4.66 -9.40
N HIS A 191 -7.59 4.04 -10.54
CA HIS A 191 -8.10 4.70 -11.75
C HIS A 191 -9.62 4.79 -11.82
N PHE A 192 -10.36 4.21 -10.85
CA PHE A 192 -11.81 4.31 -10.82
C PHE A 192 -12.25 5.72 -10.45
N THR A 193 -13.21 6.24 -11.21
CA THR A 193 -14.01 7.40 -10.82
C THR A 193 -15.37 6.94 -10.27
N PRO A 194 -16.07 7.76 -9.47
CA PRO A 194 -17.42 7.41 -8.99
C PRO A 194 -18.35 7.03 -10.14
N GLU A 195 -18.30 7.77 -11.26
CA GLU A 195 -19.16 7.56 -12.44
C GLU A 195 -18.85 6.23 -13.14
N LEU A 196 -17.57 5.85 -13.24
CA LEU A 196 -17.19 4.55 -13.81
C LEU A 196 -17.60 3.40 -12.90
N LEU A 197 -17.43 3.55 -11.59
CA LEU A 197 -17.84 2.54 -10.61
C LEU A 197 -19.35 2.35 -10.61
N GLU A 198 -20.13 3.43 -10.71
CA GLU A 198 -21.59 3.37 -10.83
C GLU A 198 -22.02 2.60 -12.09
N LYS A 199 -21.44 2.87 -13.25
CA LYS A 199 -21.70 2.13 -14.49
C LYS A 199 -21.38 0.65 -14.37
N ILE A 200 -20.27 0.29 -13.70
CA ILE A 200 -19.89 -1.10 -13.46
C ILE A 200 -20.89 -1.77 -12.53
N ASN A 201 -21.29 -1.13 -11.44
CA ASN A 201 -22.31 -1.65 -10.52
C ASN A 201 -23.68 -1.85 -11.20
N ALA A 202 -24.03 -0.99 -12.16
CA ALA A 202 -25.29 -1.11 -12.91
C ALA A 202 -25.29 -2.28 -13.91
N LYS A 203 -24.12 -2.68 -14.43
CA LYS A 203 -24.01 -3.70 -15.47
C LYS A 203 -23.57 -5.08 -14.96
N TYR A 204 -22.75 -5.11 -13.91
CA TYR A 204 -22.06 -6.32 -13.45
C TYR A 204 -22.36 -6.65 -12.00
N SER A 205 -22.24 -7.94 -11.64
CA SER A 205 -22.20 -8.36 -10.25
C SER A 205 -20.86 -7.93 -9.63
N VAL A 206 -20.90 -6.99 -8.69
CA VAL A 206 -19.70 -6.48 -7.99
C VAL A 206 -19.63 -7.09 -6.60
N ASN A 207 -18.50 -7.70 -6.29
CA ASN A 207 -18.20 -8.34 -5.03
C ASN A 207 -16.96 -7.69 -4.39
N TYR A 208 -16.94 -7.64 -3.07
CA TYR A 208 -15.79 -7.09 -2.33
C TYR A 208 -15.09 -8.20 -1.56
N LEU A 209 -13.78 -8.09 -1.49
CA LEU A 209 -12.93 -8.91 -0.65
C LEU A 209 -11.87 -8.01 0.01
N THR A 210 -11.36 -8.44 1.16
CA THR A 210 -10.31 -7.71 1.85
C THR A 210 -9.00 -8.50 1.78
N LEU A 211 -8.04 -7.98 1.02
CA LEU A 211 -6.67 -8.49 0.96
C LEU A 211 -5.71 -7.37 1.35
N HIS A 212 -5.16 -7.42 2.55
CA HIS A 212 -4.20 -6.42 3.02
C HIS A 212 -2.86 -6.60 2.30
N VAL A 213 -2.49 -5.59 1.53
CA VAL A 213 -1.19 -5.55 0.83
C VAL A 213 -0.11 -5.19 1.85
N GLY A 214 0.81 -6.11 2.07
CA GLY A 214 1.92 -5.96 3.03
C GLY A 214 3.17 -5.32 2.42
N ALA A 215 4.22 -5.19 3.24
CA ALA A 215 5.49 -4.56 2.87
C ALA A 215 6.31 -5.32 1.79
N GLY A 216 5.86 -6.51 1.35
CA GLY A 216 6.50 -7.23 0.24
C GLY A 216 6.58 -6.41 -1.06
N THR A 217 5.65 -5.47 -1.26
CA THR A 217 5.66 -4.53 -2.39
C THR A 217 6.86 -3.56 -2.37
N PHE A 218 7.51 -3.37 -1.22
CA PHE A 218 8.66 -2.48 -1.03
C PHE A 218 10.01 -3.22 -1.04
N LYS A 219 9.99 -4.55 -1.09
CA LYS A 219 11.21 -5.36 -1.24
C LYS A 219 11.39 -5.68 -2.72
N PRO A 220 12.56 -5.44 -3.30
CA PRO A 220 12.89 -5.84 -4.66
C PRO A 220 12.94 -7.37 -4.80
#